data_2c6d052b65271ce976d550f8053bff1d
#
_entry.id   2c6d052b65271ce976d550f8053bff1d
#
_cell.length_a   1.000
_cell.length_b   1.000
_cell.length_c   1.000
_cell.angle_alpha   90.00
_cell.angle_beta   90.00
_cell.angle_gamma   90.00
#
_symmetry.space_group_name_H-M   'P 1'
#
loop_
_entity.id
_entity.type
_entity.pdbx_description
1 polymer ?
#
loop_
_entity_poly.entity_id
_entity_poly.type
_entity_poly.pdbx_seq_one_letter_code
_entity_poly.pdbx_strand_id
1 'polypeptide(L)'
;MMFNKNLKNILIVIFATLILSACSTAKKSGNIDGDVYTGKETVKYLASGVPDRIFFATNKSSLTTASRATLRKQANYLRKNKNLNVTIEGHADERGTREYNLALGERRANAARDYLMTYGISGKRISVISYGKEKPVNPASTPLAWSQKRRSVTVKVNKFKYYN
;
A
#
# COMPACT_ATOMS: atom_id res chain seq x y z
N MET A 1 68.81 5.83 7.54
CA MET A 1 67.88 4.69 7.47
C MET A 1 66.84 5.03 6.42
N MET A 2 67.06 4.59 5.16
CA MET A 2 66.21 4.90 3.99
C MET A 2 64.99 3.98 4.00
N PHE A 3 63.86 4.49 4.47
CA PHE A 3 62.58 3.78 4.30
C PHE A 3 62.17 3.83 2.84
N ASN A 4 62.09 2.65 2.24
CA ASN A 4 61.87 2.44 0.81
C ASN A 4 60.54 3.07 0.39
N LYS A 5 60.57 4.05 -0.53
CA LYS A 5 59.40 4.79 -1.06
C LYS A 5 58.31 3.83 -1.57
N ASN A 6 58.70 2.67 -2.07
CA ASN A 6 57.74 1.67 -2.56
C ASN A 6 56.90 1.04 -1.46
N LEU A 7 57.42 0.89 -0.24
CA LEU A 7 56.70 0.32 0.89
C LEU A 7 55.58 1.27 1.39
N LYS A 8 55.82 2.60 1.34
CA LYS A 8 54.78 3.61 1.67
C LYS A 8 53.64 3.61 0.67
N ASN A 9 53.93 3.47 -0.62
CA ASN A 9 52.91 3.41 -1.66
C ASN A 9 52.09 2.12 -1.59
N ILE A 10 52.68 0.99 -1.24
CA ILE A 10 51.98 -0.28 -1.04
C ILE A 10 51.07 -0.21 0.18
N LEU A 11 51.49 0.41 1.29
CA LEU A 11 50.66 0.59 2.48
C LEU A 11 49.45 1.52 2.22
N ILE A 12 49.62 2.59 1.40
CA ILE A 12 48.56 3.50 1.03
C ILE A 12 47.52 2.79 0.12
N VAL A 13 47.96 1.94 -0.81
CA VAL A 13 47.08 1.18 -1.68
C VAL A 13 46.28 0.14 -0.90
N ILE A 14 46.91 -0.56 0.07
CA ILE A 14 46.23 -1.54 0.93
C ILE A 14 45.22 -0.84 1.84
N PHE A 15 45.50 0.35 2.37
CA PHE A 15 44.58 1.12 3.21
C PHE A 15 43.41 1.69 2.39
N ALA A 16 43.65 2.06 1.14
CA ALA A 16 42.58 2.53 0.24
C ALA A 16 41.62 1.41 -0.19
N THR A 17 42.10 0.16 -0.31
CA THR A 17 41.25 -0.98 -0.66
C THR A 17 40.40 -1.51 0.50
N LEU A 18 40.82 -1.26 1.75
CA LEU A 18 40.03 -1.65 2.95
C LEU A 18 38.82 -0.78 3.21
N ILE A 19 38.76 0.44 2.66
CA ILE A 19 37.66 1.39 2.91
C ILE A 19 36.48 1.13 1.95
N LEU A 20 36.64 0.40 0.86
CA LEU A 20 35.57 0.11 -0.11
C LEU A 20 34.68 -1.09 0.26
N SER A 21 34.94 -1.79 1.35
CA SER A 21 34.16 -2.98 1.75
C SER A 21 33.09 -2.72 2.81
N ALA A 22 32.78 -1.46 3.16
CA ALA A 22 31.79 -1.12 4.17
C ALA A 22 30.54 -0.44 3.59
N CYS A 23 30.29 -0.51 2.28
CA CYS A 23 28.94 -0.33 1.75
C CYS A 23 28.20 -1.67 1.79
N SER A 24 27.95 -2.16 2.99
CA SER A 24 26.79 -2.99 3.26
C SER A 24 25.57 -2.15 2.87
N THR A 25 25.09 -2.30 1.64
CA THR A 25 23.73 -1.96 1.30
C THR A 25 22.84 -2.79 2.23
N ALA A 26 22.52 -2.24 3.40
CA ALA A 26 21.37 -2.65 4.13
C ALA A 26 20.25 -2.64 3.09
N LYS A 27 19.84 -3.80 2.61
CA LYS A 27 18.57 -3.97 1.91
C LYS A 27 17.56 -3.32 2.83
N LYS A 28 17.18 -2.07 2.51
CA LYS A 28 16.06 -1.41 3.13
C LYS A 28 14.92 -2.39 2.93
N SER A 29 14.55 -3.11 3.97
CA SER A 29 13.37 -3.96 4.04
C SER A 29 12.15 -3.03 3.93
N GLY A 30 12.00 -2.42 2.77
CA GLY A 30 11.35 -1.15 2.52
C GLY A 30 9.96 -1.25 1.97
N ASN A 31 9.19 -2.26 2.38
CA ASN A 31 7.78 -2.34 2.01
C ASN A 31 6.84 -1.87 3.13
N ILE A 32 7.37 -1.39 4.26
CA ILE A 32 6.58 -0.91 5.40
C ILE A 32 7.19 0.39 5.92
N ASP A 33 6.36 1.43 6.08
CA ASP A 33 6.69 2.67 6.77
C ASP A 33 5.92 2.69 8.10
N GLY A 34 6.64 2.59 9.23
CA GLY A 34 6.03 2.23 10.50
C GLY A 34 5.42 0.84 10.42
N ASP A 35 4.09 0.73 10.45
CA ASP A 35 3.36 -0.52 10.23
C ASP A 35 2.44 -0.48 8.99
N VAL A 36 2.61 0.53 8.12
CA VAL A 36 1.84 0.70 6.87
C VAL A 36 2.64 0.16 5.68
N TYR A 37 1.99 -0.66 4.85
CA TYR A 37 2.60 -1.20 3.64
C TYR A 37 2.88 -0.10 2.61
N THR A 38 4.10 -0.07 2.10
CA THR A 38 4.57 0.90 1.09
C THR A 38 5.07 0.24 -0.21
N GLY A 39 5.08 -1.09 -0.27
CA GLY A 39 5.49 -1.85 -1.45
C GLY A 39 4.44 -1.80 -2.57
N LYS A 40 4.78 -2.40 -3.71
CA LYS A 40 3.94 -2.41 -4.92
C LYS A 40 3.47 -3.80 -5.33
N GLU A 41 3.95 -4.87 -4.70
CA GLU A 41 3.74 -6.25 -5.16
C GLU A 41 2.27 -6.66 -5.15
N THR A 42 1.46 -6.12 -4.23
CA THR A 42 0.02 -6.41 -4.16
C THR A 42 -0.84 -5.34 -4.82
N VAL A 43 -0.25 -4.25 -5.31
CA VAL A 43 -1.00 -3.14 -5.91
C VAL A 43 -1.40 -3.49 -7.33
N LYS A 44 -2.69 -3.38 -7.61
CA LYS A 44 -3.26 -3.39 -8.96
C LYS A 44 -3.68 -1.97 -9.32
N TYR A 45 -4.17 -1.79 -10.53
CA TYR A 45 -4.51 -0.45 -11.03
C TYR A 45 -5.97 -0.39 -11.46
N LEU A 46 -6.65 0.64 -11.00
CA LEU A 46 -7.99 1.01 -11.44
C LEU A 46 -7.95 1.50 -12.90
N ALA A 47 -6.88 2.22 -13.25
CA ALA A 47 -6.51 2.63 -14.60
C ALA A 47 -4.99 2.87 -14.65
N SER A 48 -4.41 3.09 -15.83
CA SER A 48 -2.98 3.40 -15.95
C SER A 48 -2.57 4.53 -15.01
N GLY A 49 -1.58 4.28 -14.14
CA GLY A 49 -1.08 5.23 -13.14
C GLY A 49 -2.01 5.51 -11.96
N VAL A 50 -3.17 4.81 -11.85
CA VAL A 50 -4.14 4.98 -10.76
C VAL A 50 -4.21 3.70 -9.93
N PRO A 51 -3.47 3.60 -8.80
CA PRO A 51 -3.53 2.42 -7.94
C PRO A 51 -4.95 2.17 -7.43
N ASP A 52 -5.34 0.89 -7.32
CA ASP A 52 -6.68 0.49 -6.89
C ASP A 52 -6.87 0.46 -5.38
N ARG A 53 -5.78 0.49 -4.60
CA ARG A 53 -5.85 0.27 -3.14
C ARG A 53 -5.02 1.24 -2.33
N ILE A 54 -5.40 1.34 -1.07
CA ILE A 54 -4.71 2.07 -0.02
C ILE A 54 -4.50 1.18 1.19
N PHE A 55 -3.52 1.52 2.03
CA PHE A 55 -3.12 0.72 3.18
C PHE A 55 -3.28 1.49 4.50
N PHE A 56 -3.43 0.73 5.59
CA PHE A 56 -3.71 1.25 6.92
C PHE A 56 -2.75 0.68 7.97
N ALA A 57 -2.51 1.46 9.02
CA ALA A 57 -1.85 1.00 10.23
C ALA A 57 -2.69 -0.03 11.00
N THR A 58 -2.04 -0.76 11.91
CA THR A 58 -2.70 -1.73 12.81
C THR A 58 -3.82 -1.05 13.59
N ASN A 59 -5.00 -1.67 13.59
CA ASN A 59 -6.21 -1.20 14.28
C ASN A 59 -6.68 0.22 13.91
N LYS A 60 -6.16 0.80 12.81
CA LYS A 60 -6.55 2.14 12.34
C LYS A 60 -7.37 2.06 11.06
N SER A 61 -8.26 3.04 10.91
CA SER A 61 -8.99 3.38 9.68
C SER A 61 -8.68 4.81 9.20
N SER A 62 -7.77 5.52 9.88
CA SER A 62 -7.32 6.85 9.48
C SER A 62 -6.46 6.78 8.22
N LEU A 63 -6.66 7.74 7.32
CA LEU A 63 -5.93 7.82 6.06
C LEU A 63 -4.54 8.44 6.27
N THR A 64 -3.51 7.77 5.77
CA THR A 64 -2.15 8.30 5.70
C THR A 64 -2.01 9.32 4.56
N THR A 65 -0.91 10.09 4.53
CA THR A 65 -0.58 10.98 3.41
C THR A 65 -0.49 10.22 2.07
N ALA A 66 0.13 9.05 2.06
CA ALA A 66 0.23 8.20 0.88
C ALA A 66 -1.16 7.69 0.41
N SER A 67 -2.02 7.27 1.36
CA SER A 67 -3.40 6.86 1.07
C SER A 67 -4.21 7.99 0.45
N ARG A 68 -4.11 9.21 1.00
CA ARG A 68 -4.77 10.40 0.44
C ARG A 68 -4.28 10.75 -0.96
N ALA A 69 -2.95 10.62 -1.22
CA ALA A 69 -2.39 10.84 -2.55
C ALA A 69 -2.95 9.85 -3.57
N THR A 70 -3.09 8.58 -3.21
CA THR A 70 -3.71 7.55 -4.05
C THR A 70 -5.18 7.85 -4.31
N LEU A 71 -5.95 8.17 -3.26
CA LEU A 71 -7.38 8.49 -3.40
C LEU A 71 -7.62 9.73 -4.26
N ARG A 72 -6.73 10.75 -4.22
CA ARG A 72 -6.81 11.89 -5.15
C ARG A 72 -6.69 11.46 -6.61
N LYS A 73 -5.77 10.51 -6.93
CA LYS A 73 -5.65 9.94 -8.27
C LYS A 73 -6.94 9.21 -8.69
N GLN A 74 -7.51 8.42 -7.76
CA GLN A 74 -8.77 7.73 -8.00
C GLN A 74 -9.93 8.72 -8.19
N ALA A 75 -10.03 9.76 -7.37
CA ALA A 75 -11.05 10.80 -7.51
C ALA A 75 -10.96 11.51 -8.87
N ASN A 76 -9.76 11.90 -9.31
CA ASN A 76 -9.55 12.51 -10.62
C ASN A 76 -9.98 11.58 -11.77
N TYR A 77 -9.67 10.28 -11.66
CA TYR A 77 -10.12 9.29 -12.62
C TYR A 77 -11.65 9.14 -12.64
N LEU A 78 -12.29 9.02 -11.47
CA LEU A 78 -13.75 8.87 -11.33
C LEU A 78 -14.51 10.12 -11.79
N ARG A 79 -13.93 11.32 -11.62
CA ARG A 79 -14.53 12.59 -12.13
C ARG A 79 -14.55 12.64 -13.66
N LYS A 80 -13.50 12.11 -14.31
CA LYS A 80 -13.44 12.01 -15.78
C LYS A 80 -14.37 10.91 -16.31
N ASN A 81 -14.68 9.89 -15.51
CA ASN A 81 -15.50 8.73 -15.88
C ASN A 81 -16.82 8.74 -15.09
N LYS A 82 -17.71 9.71 -15.39
CA LYS A 82 -18.93 9.98 -14.60
C LYS A 82 -19.90 8.79 -14.52
N ASN A 83 -19.91 7.92 -15.52
CA ASN A 83 -20.81 6.75 -15.59
C ASN A 83 -20.24 5.51 -14.87
N LEU A 84 -19.01 5.58 -14.38
CA LEU A 84 -18.38 4.46 -13.69
C LEU A 84 -18.81 4.44 -12.21
N ASN A 85 -19.39 3.30 -11.80
CA ASN A 85 -19.64 3.00 -10.40
C ASN A 85 -18.50 2.12 -9.85
N VAL A 86 -18.25 2.21 -8.56
CA VAL A 86 -17.23 1.44 -7.87
C VAL A 86 -17.76 0.83 -6.58
N THR A 87 -17.16 -0.28 -6.17
CA THR A 87 -17.28 -0.83 -4.83
C THR A 87 -15.96 -0.64 -4.12
N ILE A 88 -16.00 -0.16 -2.88
CA ILE A 88 -14.82 -0.10 -2.02
C ILE A 88 -14.87 -1.27 -1.04
N GLU A 89 -13.92 -2.17 -1.19
CA GLU A 89 -13.76 -3.35 -0.35
C GLU A 89 -12.84 -3.03 0.83
N GLY A 90 -13.28 -3.30 2.05
CA GLY A 90 -12.48 -3.13 3.27
C GLY A 90 -11.96 -4.45 3.80
N HIS A 91 -10.68 -4.46 4.21
CA HIS A 91 -9.98 -5.65 4.67
C HIS A 91 -9.18 -5.39 5.94
N ALA A 92 -9.01 -6.45 6.72
CA ALA A 92 -8.17 -6.48 7.93
C ALA A 92 -7.15 -7.62 7.86
N ASP A 93 -6.17 -7.62 8.77
CA ASP A 93 -5.31 -8.77 8.98
C ASP A 93 -6.04 -9.84 9.84
N GLU A 94 -5.43 -11.01 10.02
CA GLU A 94 -6.08 -12.15 10.68
C GLU A 94 -6.24 -12.01 12.20
N ARG A 95 -5.58 -11.03 12.84
CA ARG A 95 -5.59 -10.87 14.30
C ARG A 95 -6.92 -10.31 14.78
N GLY A 96 -7.44 -10.86 15.88
CA GLY A 96 -8.73 -10.48 16.46
C GLY A 96 -9.91 -11.30 15.97
N THR A 97 -11.11 -10.99 16.50
CA THR A 97 -12.34 -11.72 16.17
C THR A 97 -12.81 -11.41 14.74
N ARG A 98 -13.69 -12.25 14.23
CA ARG A 98 -14.30 -12.06 12.90
C ARG A 98 -15.15 -10.78 12.86
N GLU A 99 -15.97 -10.58 13.85
CA GLU A 99 -16.89 -9.45 14.00
C GLU A 99 -16.13 -8.13 14.09
N TYR A 100 -15.09 -8.09 14.91
CA TYR A 100 -14.21 -6.92 15.03
C TYR A 100 -13.58 -6.55 13.69
N ASN A 101 -13.05 -7.55 12.96
CA ASN A 101 -12.38 -7.32 11.68
C ASN A 101 -13.35 -6.92 10.55
N LEU A 102 -14.60 -7.44 10.57
CA LEU A 102 -15.65 -6.96 9.66
C LEU A 102 -15.96 -5.48 9.90
N ALA A 103 -16.17 -5.09 11.16
CA ALA A 103 -16.40 -3.69 11.51
C ALA A 103 -15.20 -2.79 11.19
N LEU A 104 -13.95 -3.26 11.41
CA LEU A 104 -12.74 -2.51 11.05
C LEU A 104 -12.59 -2.35 9.53
N GLY A 105 -12.85 -3.41 8.76
CA GLY A 105 -12.85 -3.36 7.31
C GLY A 105 -13.89 -2.36 6.78
N GLU A 106 -15.09 -2.34 7.35
CA GLU A 106 -16.13 -1.38 6.99
C GLU A 106 -15.71 0.06 7.27
N ARG A 107 -15.15 0.35 8.45
CA ARG A 107 -14.62 1.69 8.78
C ARG A 107 -13.53 2.14 7.79
N ARG A 108 -12.65 1.23 7.35
CA ARG A 108 -11.61 1.51 6.35
C ARG A 108 -12.19 1.84 4.99
N ALA A 109 -13.17 1.08 4.55
CA ALA A 109 -13.84 1.32 3.27
C ALA A 109 -14.64 2.63 3.31
N ASN A 110 -15.34 2.92 4.40
CA ASN A 110 -16.03 4.19 4.59
C ASN A 110 -15.08 5.38 4.60
N ALA A 111 -13.92 5.29 5.26
CA ALA A 111 -12.91 6.36 5.24
C ALA A 111 -12.43 6.69 3.81
N ALA A 112 -12.26 5.68 2.96
CA ALA A 112 -11.94 5.88 1.55
C ALA A 112 -13.10 6.50 0.77
N ARG A 113 -14.34 6.01 0.97
CA ARG A 113 -15.56 6.57 0.36
C ARG A 113 -15.73 8.04 0.71
N ASP A 114 -15.68 8.35 1.99
CA ASP A 114 -15.91 9.70 2.48
C ASP A 114 -14.86 10.66 1.90
N TYR A 115 -13.61 10.24 1.81
CA TYR A 115 -12.56 11.03 1.16
C TYR A 115 -12.83 11.25 -0.34
N LEU A 116 -13.29 10.24 -1.09
CA LEU A 116 -13.67 10.42 -2.49
C LEU A 116 -14.85 11.39 -2.64
N MET A 117 -15.81 11.37 -1.70
CA MET A 117 -16.94 12.28 -1.69
C MET A 117 -16.51 13.73 -1.47
N THR A 118 -15.49 14.02 -0.65
CA THR A 118 -14.93 15.38 -0.52
C THR A 118 -14.33 15.91 -1.82
N TYR A 119 -14.02 15.03 -2.78
CA TYR A 119 -13.57 15.38 -4.13
C TYR A 119 -14.71 15.40 -5.16
N GLY A 120 -15.96 15.44 -4.71
CA GLY A 120 -17.15 15.60 -5.55
C GLY A 120 -17.62 14.30 -6.24
N ILE A 121 -17.17 13.12 -5.76
CA ILE A 121 -17.74 11.86 -6.25
C ILE A 121 -19.05 11.60 -5.49
N SER A 122 -20.15 11.45 -6.23
CA SER A 122 -21.47 11.15 -5.64
C SER A 122 -21.45 9.82 -4.88
N GLY A 123 -21.96 9.82 -3.64
CA GLY A 123 -22.10 8.61 -2.83
C GLY A 123 -22.93 7.51 -3.50
N LYS A 124 -23.89 7.89 -4.38
CA LYS A 124 -24.71 6.93 -5.17
C LYS A 124 -23.87 6.07 -6.14
N ARG A 125 -22.65 6.51 -6.45
CA ARG A 125 -21.70 5.80 -7.32
C ARG A 125 -20.75 4.89 -6.56
N ILE A 126 -20.78 4.90 -5.23
CA ILE A 126 -19.82 4.20 -4.37
C ILE A 126 -20.58 3.26 -3.43
N SER A 127 -20.43 1.97 -3.65
CA SER A 127 -20.85 0.95 -2.70
C SER A 127 -19.70 0.59 -1.77
N VAL A 128 -20.01 0.17 -0.55
CA VAL A 128 -19.03 -0.28 0.45
C VAL A 128 -19.35 -1.72 0.85
N ILE A 129 -18.31 -2.54 0.95
CA ILE A 129 -18.40 -3.89 1.49
C ILE A 129 -17.17 -4.19 2.36
N SER A 130 -17.37 -4.87 3.47
CA SER A 130 -16.28 -5.39 4.29
C SER A 130 -16.15 -6.89 4.12
N TYR A 131 -14.93 -7.33 3.89
CA TYR A 131 -14.55 -8.74 3.96
C TYR A 131 -13.78 -9.06 5.26
N GLY A 132 -13.55 -8.05 6.13
CA GLY A 132 -12.78 -8.28 7.34
C GLY A 132 -11.46 -9.00 7.03
N LYS A 133 -11.25 -10.15 7.65
CA LYS A 133 -10.06 -11.01 7.44
C LYS A 133 -10.28 -12.15 6.44
N GLU A 134 -11.48 -12.29 5.85
CA GLU A 134 -11.89 -13.47 5.06
C GLU A 134 -11.26 -13.53 3.65
N LYS A 135 -10.73 -12.42 3.13
CA LYS A 135 -10.09 -12.37 1.81
C LYS A 135 -8.65 -11.85 1.90
N PRO A 136 -7.72 -12.64 2.45
CA PRO A 136 -6.32 -12.23 2.53
C PRO A 136 -5.67 -12.18 1.14
N VAL A 137 -4.87 -11.12 0.89
CA VAL A 137 -4.07 -10.98 -0.35
C VAL A 137 -2.76 -11.76 -0.28
N ASN A 138 -2.30 -12.07 0.92
CA ASN A 138 -1.12 -12.86 1.22
C ASN A 138 -1.48 -13.81 2.37
N PRO A 139 -1.36 -15.14 2.22
CA PRO A 139 -1.75 -16.09 3.26
C PRO A 139 -0.79 -16.15 4.46
N ALA A 140 0.44 -15.65 4.31
CA ALA A 140 1.44 -15.73 5.38
C ALA A 140 1.03 -14.94 6.63
N SER A 141 1.52 -15.39 7.79
CA SER A 141 1.32 -14.75 9.10
C SER A 141 2.60 -14.04 9.54
N THR A 142 2.99 -13.02 8.78
CA THR A 142 4.17 -12.20 9.03
C THR A 142 3.82 -10.72 9.11
N PRO A 143 4.63 -9.86 9.76
CA PRO A 143 4.39 -8.41 9.79
C PRO A 143 4.19 -7.80 8.41
N LEU A 144 4.97 -8.23 7.40
CA LEU A 144 4.79 -7.79 6.01
C LEU A 144 3.44 -8.22 5.46
N ALA A 145 3.05 -9.50 5.59
CA ALA A 145 1.77 -9.99 5.12
C ALA A 145 0.60 -9.30 5.82
N TRP A 146 0.69 -9.05 7.12
CA TRP A 146 -0.33 -8.29 7.86
C TRP A 146 -0.49 -6.87 7.32
N SER A 147 0.61 -6.17 7.04
CA SER A 147 0.54 -4.83 6.46
C SER A 147 -0.11 -4.80 5.08
N GLN A 148 0.10 -5.84 4.25
CA GLN A 148 -0.56 -6.01 2.94
C GLN A 148 -2.06 -6.31 3.06
N LYS A 149 -2.47 -7.04 4.12
CA LYS A 149 -3.87 -7.37 4.40
C LYS A 149 -4.68 -6.14 4.83
N ARG A 150 -4.10 -5.20 5.58
CA ARG A 150 -4.76 -3.99 6.09
C ARG A 150 -4.94 -2.95 4.98
N ARG A 151 -5.99 -3.09 4.19
CA ARG A 151 -6.20 -2.30 2.97
C ARG A 151 -7.66 -1.97 2.70
N SER A 152 -7.91 -0.99 1.84
CA SER A 152 -9.15 -0.86 1.09
C SER A 152 -8.87 -0.90 -0.40
N VAL A 153 -9.73 -1.56 -1.16
CA VAL A 153 -9.59 -1.76 -2.60
C VAL A 153 -10.77 -1.15 -3.31
N THR A 154 -10.52 -0.29 -4.28
CA THR A 154 -11.56 0.27 -5.17
C THR A 154 -11.70 -0.61 -6.41
N VAL A 155 -12.86 -1.20 -6.59
CA VAL A 155 -13.16 -2.13 -7.69
C VAL A 155 -14.22 -1.50 -8.61
N LYS A 156 -14.01 -1.55 -9.92
CA LYS A 156 -15.02 -1.12 -10.90
C LYS A 156 -16.21 -2.08 -10.86
N VAL A 157 -17.41 -1.52 -10.80
CA VAL A 157 -18.64 -2.30 -11.01
C VAL A 157 -18.84 -2.43 -12.50
N ASN A 158 -18.57 -3.61 -13.06
CA ASN A 158 -18.99 -3.93 -14.39
C ASN A 158 -20.53 -4.07 -14.39
N LYS A 159 -21.22 -3.21 -15.09
CA LYS A 159 -22.64 -3.45 -15.39
C LYS A 159 -22.66 -4.74 -16.22
N PHE A 160 -23.03 -5.86 -15.60
CA PHE A 160 -23.44 -7.02 -16.39
C PHE A 160 -24.59 -6.56 -17.27
N LYS A 161 -24.40 -6.60 -18.59
CA LYS A 161 -25.54 -6.56 -19.49
C LYS A 161 -26.36 -7.82 -19.19
N TYR A 162 -27.44 -7.67 -18.44
CA TYR A 162 -28.49 -8.67 -18.46
C TYR A 162 -29.02 -8.65 -19.91
N TYR A 163 -28.66 -9.65 -20.67
CA TYR A 163 -29.36 -9.91 -21.94
C TYR A 163 -30.76 -10.36 -21.58
N ASN A 164 -31.75 -9.52 -21.86
CA ASN A 164 -33.14 -9.91 -21.93
C ASN A 164 -33.34 -10.73 -23.18
#